data_0be2b71c342cbceea5bf3e69eed9087c
#
_entry.id   0be2b71c342cbceea5bf3e69eed9087c
#
_cell.length_a   1.000
_cell.length_b   1.000
_cell.length_c   1.000
_cell.angle_alpha   90.00
_cell.angle_beta   90.00
_cell.angle_gamma   90.00
#
_symmetry.space_group_name_H-M   'P 1'
#
loop_
_entity.id
_entity.type
_entity.pdbx_description
1 polymer ?
#
loop_
_entity_poly.entity_id
_entity_poly.type
_entity_poly.pdbx_seq_one_letter_code
_entity_poly.pdbx_strand_id
1 'polypeptide(L)'
;MTAQPDARGDVAVLVVAAGLGVRLGAGTPKALRLLAGQPLLVHAMRRVAAAPSVGVVVVAAPPAEVDAVARLLGPAVTVVAGGAHRQASVAAALAAVPDRFEIVLVHDAARALAPTALVEAVAAAVRGGADAVIPVLPVVDTVKEVVADTVVGTVDRSVLRVVQTPQGFRRAVLAAAHRAAVDSHTDDAGLVEKLGVPVVAVPGHEAAFKITRPVDLVLAEALLAGER
;
A
#
# COMPACT_ATOMS: atom_id res chain seq x y z
N MET A 1 19.96 3.59 -26.22
CA MET A 1 20.12 2.80 -24.98
C MET A 1 20.54 3.78 -23.89
N THR A 2 19.55 4.48 -23.32
CA THR A 2 19.76 5.45 -22.23
C THR A 2 19.86 4.64 -20.93
N ALA A 3 21.04 4.65 -20.32
CA ALA A 3 21.25 4.08 -19.00
C ALA A 3 20.27 4.75 -18.01
N GLN A 4 19.38 3.93 -17.40
CA GLN A 4 18.62 4.35 -16.22
C GLN A 4 19.64 4.74 -15.14
N PRO A 5 19.42 5.84 -14.40
CA PRO A 5 20.28 6.17 -13.27
C PRO A 5 20.34 4.98 -12.33
N ASP A 6 21.52 4.67 -11.82
CA ASP A 6 21.79 3.55 -10.90
C ASP A 6 20.70 3.51 -9.80
N ALA A 7 19.93 2.43 -9.81
CA ALA A 7 18.88 2.23 -8.82
C ALA A 7 19.56 2.08 -7.45
N ARG A 8 19.33 3.06 -6.57
CA ARG A 8 19.96 3.17 -5.25
C ARG A 8 19.58 2.02 -4.30
N GLY A 9 18.50 1.28 -4.55
CA GLY A 9 17.99 0.23 -3.69
C GLY A 9 17.62 -1.06 -4.43
N ASP A 10 17.36 -2.13 -3.69
CA ASP A 10 17.01 -3.48 -4.15
C ASP A 10 15.51 -3.77 -4.07
N VAL A 11 14.69 -2.79 -3.67
CA VAL A 11 13.24 -2.93 -3.44
C VAL A 11 12.44 -2.21 -4.52
N ALA A 12 11.44 -2.88 -5.07
CA ALA A 12 10.40 -2.26 -5.88
C ALA A 12 9.16 -1.96 -5.02
N VAL A 13 8.57 -0.77 -5.17
CA VAL A 13 7.32 -0.42 -4.49
C VAL A 13 6.20 -0.22 -5.51
N LEU A 14 5.09 -0.94 -5.32
CA LEU A 14 3.86 -0.79 -6.08
C LEU A 14 2.92 0.11 -5.30
N VAL A 15 2.63 1.30 -5.81
CA VAL A 15 1.69 2.23 -5.18
C VAL A 15 0.32 2.11 -5.84
N VAL A 16 -0.67 1.62 -5.09
CA VAL A 16 -2.03 1.43 -5.59
C VAL A 16 -2.83 2.72 -5.44
N ALA A 17 -3.12 3.36 -6.56
CA ALA A 17 -3.77 4.67 -6.64
C ALA A 17 -5.09 4.66 -7.46
N ALA A 18 -5.49 3.52 -8.04
CA ALA A 18 -6.62 3.40 -8.96
C ALA A 18 -8.01 3.49 -8.30
N GLY A 19 -8.10 3.49 -6.96
CA GLY A 19 -9.38 3.49 -6.26
C GLY A 19 -10.16 4.79 -6.38
N LEU A 20 -11.46 4.71 -6.72
CA LEU A 20 -12.34 5.87 -6.89
C LEU A 20 -12.62 6.63 -5.59
N GLY A 21 -12.60 5.95 -4.43
CA GLY A 21 -12.73 6.61 -3.12
C GLY A 21 -14.09 7.21 -2.83
N VAL A 22 -15.17 6.55 -3.21
CA VAL A 22 -16.57 7.01 -3.10
C VAL A 22 -16.92 7.54 -1.69
N ARG A 23 -16.36 6.93 -0.64
CA ARG A 23 -16.57 7.33 0.78
C ARG A 23 -15.98 8.69 1.16
N LEU A 24 -15.07 9.24 0.38
CA LEU A 24 -14.53 10.60 0.54
C LEU A 24 -15.32 11.67 -0.24
N GLY A 25 -16.40 11.27 -0.92
CA GLY A 25 -17.23 12.10 -1.78
C GLY A 25 -16.99 11.81 -3.27
N ALA A 26 -17.92 12.24 -4.13
CA ALA A 26 -17.86 12.04 -5.58
C ALA A 26 -16.85 12.97 -6.29
N GLY A 27 -16.48 12.63 -7.51
CA GLY A 27 -15.80 13.49 -8.48
C GLY A 27 -14.33 13.17 -8.69
N THR A 28 -13.44 13.43 -7.73
CA THR A 28 -11.99 13.23 -7.91
C THR A 28 -11.55 11.87 -7.38
N PRO A 29 -10.74 11.09 -8.13
CA PRO A 29 -10.15 9.85 -7.65
C PRO A 29 -9.43 10.06 -6.31
N LYS A 30 -9.57 9.08 -5.41
CA LYS A 30 -9.12 9.21 -4.01
C LYS A 30 -7.65 9.66 -3.89
N ALA A 31 -6.78 9.06 -4.66
CA ALA A 31 -5.35 9.33 -4.61
C ALA A 31 -4.97 10.76 -5.07
N LEU A 32 -5.85 11.41 -5.84
CA LEU A 32 -5.67 12.78 -6.33
C LEU A 32 -6.34 13.84 -5.44
N ARG A 33 -7.04 13.45 -4.36
CA ARG A 33 -7.59 14.40 -3.40
C ARG A 33 -6.49 15.11 -2.64
N LEU A 34 -6.74 16.38 -2.36
CA LEU A 34 -5.75 17.25 -1.73
C LEU A 34 -5.70 17.01 -0.21
N LEU A 35 -4.51 16.97 0.31
CA LEU A 35 -4.14 17.04 1.72
C LEU A 35 -3.09 18.15 1.85
N ALA A 36 -3.39 19.18 2.61
CA ALA A 36 -2.53 20.36 2.74
C ALA A 36 -2.08 20.94 1.38
N GLY A 37 -2.99 21.03 0.41
CA GLY A 37 -2.75 21.59 -0.92
C GLY A 37 -2.05 20.66 -1.92
N GLN A 38 -1.73 19.42 -1.56
CA GLN A 38 -1.08 18.44 -2.46
C GLN A 38 -1.86 17.13 -2.51
N PRO A 39 -1.89 16.42 -3.67
CA PRO A 39 -2.53 15.12 -3.78
C PRO A 39 -2.00 14.11 -2.75
N LEU A 40 -2.89 13.25 -2.20
CA LEU A 40 -2.51 12.14 -1.31
C LEU A 40 -1.40 11.27 -1.91
N LEU A 41 -1.48 11.02 -3.21
CA LEU A 41 -0.46 10.27 -3.95
C LEU A 41 0.93 10.90 -3.84
N VAL A 42 1.02 12.23 -3.93
CA VAL A 42 2.30 12.95 -3.84
C VAL A 42 2.92 12.80 -2.45
N HIS A 43 2.09 12.87 -1.39
CA HIS A 43 2.56 12.62 -0.02
C HIS A 43 3.08 11.19 0.14
N ALA A 44 2.32 10.18 -0.32
CA ALA A 44 2.73 8.78 -0.29
C ALA A 44 4.05 8.56 -1.04
N MET A 45 4.15 9.10 -2.25
CA MET A 45 5.33 8.97 -3.11
C MET A 45 6.58 9.58 -2.48
N ARG A 46 6.48 10.75 -1.85
CA ARG A 46 7.62 11.38 -1.17
C ARG A 46 8.18 10.50 -0.05
N ARG A 47 7.30 9.90 0.75
CA ARG A 47 7.70 9.05 1.88
C ARG A 47 8.29 7.72 1.42
N VAL A 48 7.69 7.11 0.40
CA VAL A 48 8.19 5.87 -0.20
C VAL A 48 9.53 6.11 -0.89
N ALA A 49 9.64 7.14 -1.72
CA ALA A 49 10.86 7.43 -2.46
C ALA A 49 12.03 7.92 -1.57
N ALA A 50 11.73 8.38 -0.35
CA ALA A 50 12.76 8.74 0.64
C ALA A 50 13.41 7.52 1.31
N ALA A 51 12.86 6.31 1.14
CA ALA A 51 13.43 5.10 1.70
C ALA A 51 14.67 4.65 0.90
N PRO A 52 15.85 4.54 1.53
CA PRO A 52 17.10 4.16 0.85
C PRO A 52 17.06 2.80 0.16
N SER A 53 16.26 1.86 0.69
CA SER A 53 16.06 0.53 0.08
C SER A 53 15.29 0.57 -1.24
N VAL A 54 14.57 1.66 -1.54
CA VAL A 54 13.70 1.74 -2.72
C VAL A 54 14.49 2.12 -3.97
N GLY A 55 14.53 1.21 -4.93
CA GLY A 55 15.20 1.39 -6.22
C GLY A 55 14.26 1.76 -7.37
N VAL A 56 12.98 1.36 -7.27
CA VAL A 56 11.97 1.69 -8.27
C VAL A 56 10.59 1.82 -7.63
N VAL A 57 9.78 2.72 -8.17
CA VAL A 57 8.36 2.84 -7.82
C VAL A 57 7.51 2.72 -9.07
N VAL A 58 6.48 1.87 -9.00
CA VAL A 58 5.46 1.69 -10.04
C VAL A 58 4.11 2.10 -9.45
N VAL A 59 3.41 3.01 -10.11
CA VAL A 59 2.10 3.51 -9.67
C VAL A 59 1.00 2.94 -10.56
N ALA A 60 0.03 2.25 -9.96
CA ALA A 60 -1.21 1.88 -10.65
C ALA A 60 -2.24 3.00 -10.48
N ALA A 61 -2.44 3.80 -11.51
CA ALA A 61 -3.37 4.93 -11.54
C ALA A 61 -4.74 4.55 -12.13
N PRO A 62 -5.81 5.34 -11.89
CA PRO A 62 -7.06 5.15 -12.64
C PRO A 62 -6.77 5.23 -14.15
N PRO A 63 -7.36 4.37 -14.99
CA PRO A 63 -7.06 4.32 -16.43
C PRO A 63 -7.19 5.67 -17.15
N ALA A 64 -8.19 6.48 -16.77
CA ALA A 64 -8.41 7.81 -17.35
C ALA A 64 -7.38 8.86 -16.88
N GLU A 65 -6.61 8.59 -15.82
CA GLU A 65 -5.71 9.54 -15.17
C GLU A 65 -4.22 9.20 -15.36
N VAL A 66 -3.90 8.16 -16.11
CA VAL A 66 -2.50 7.67 -16.28
C VAL A 66 -1.57 8.79 -16.73
N ASP A 67 -1.93 9.53 -17.79
CA ASP A 67 -1.10 10.60 -18.32
C ASP A 67 -0.99 11.80 -17.36
N ALA A 68 -2.08 12.12 -16.66
CA ALA A 68 -2.09 13.20 -15.68
C ALA A 68 -1.21 12.84 -14.47
N VAL A 69 -1.29 11.60 -13.99
CA VAL A 69 -0.45 11.08 -12.90
C VAL A 69 1.02 10.99 -13.33
N ALA A 70 1.30 10.56 -14.57
CA ALA A 70 2.67 10.52 -15.09
C ALA A 70 3.30 11.91 -15.16
N ARG A 71 2.55 12.91 -15.64
CA ARG A 71 3.01 14.32 -15.61
C ARG A 71 3.22 14.86 -14.20
N LEU A 72 2.33 14.50 -13.26
CA LEU A 72 2.40 14.94 -11.86
C LEU A 72 3.65 14.39 -11.16
N LEU A 73 3.99 13.11 -11.41
CA LEU A 73 5.08 12.42 -10.70
C LEU A 73 6.43 12.53 -11.40
N GLY A 74 6.43 12.91 -12.68
CA GLY A 74 7.63 13.06 -13.50
C GLY A 74 8.19 11.74 -14.06
N PRO A 75 9.22 11.80 -14.91
CA PRO A 75 9.69 10.67 -15.73
C PRO A 75 10.42 9.56 -14.96
N ALA A 76 10.77 9.81 -13.69
CA ALA A 76 11.46 8.81 -12.86
C ALA A 76 10.50 7.74 -12.29
N VAL A 77 9.18 7.93 -12.45
CA VAL A 77 8.15 7.02 -11.92
C VAL A 77 7.43 6.32 -13.07
N THR A 78 7.38 5.00 -13.02
CA THR A 78 6.56 4.23 -13.96
C THR A 78 5.10 4.28 -13.53
N VAL A 79 4.21 4.75 -14.42
CA VAL A 79 2.77 4.78 -14.17
C VAL A 79 2.06 3.83 -15.14
N VAL A 80 1.24 2.95 -14.60
CA VAL A 80 0.44 2.00 -15.36
C VAL A 80 -1.05 2.18 -15.09
N ALA A 81 -1.89 1.75 -16.01
CA ALA A 81 -3.34 1.71 -15.77
C ALA A 81 -3.66 0.64 -14.72
N GLY A 82 -4.39 1.01 -13.69
CA GLY A 82 -4.95 0.07 -12.73
C GLY A 82 -6.11 -0.73 -13.33
N GLY A 83 -6.42 -1.86 -12.71
CA GLY A 83 -7.52 -2.74 -13.13
C GLY A 83 -8.86 -2.40 -12.44
N ALA A 84 -9.87 -3.23 -12.70
CA ALA A 84 -11.23 -3.08 -12.20
C ALA A 84 -11.32 -3.14 -10.65
N HIS A 85 -10.38 -3.81 -10.00
CA HIS A 85 -10.28 -3.93 -8.54
C HIS A 85 -8.82 -3.83 -8.09
N ARG A 86 -8.61 -3.73 -6.76
CA ARG A 86 -7.28 -3.51 -6.15
C ARG A 86 -6.26 -4.57 -6.59
N GLN A 87 -6.64 -5.86 -6.55
CA GLN A 87 -5.79 -6.98 -6.93
C GLN A 87 -5.33 -6.88 -8.40
N ALA A 88 -6.23 -6.56 -9.34
CA ALA A 88 -5.88 -6.37 -10.74
C ALA A 88 -4.92 -5.17 -10.94
N SER A 89 -5.06 -4.12 -10.12
CA SER A 89 -4.15 -2.97 -10.14
C SER A 89 -2.75 -3.36 -9.63
N VAL A 90 -2.66 -4.21 -8.59
CA VAL A 90 -1.37 -4.75 -8.11
C VAL A 90 -0.73 -5.63 -9.17
N ALA A 91 -1.50 -6.52 -9.80
CA ALA A 91 -0.99 -7.39 -10.87
C ALA A 91 -0.42 -6.58 -12.05
N ALA A 92 -1.13 -5.51 -12.48
CA ALA A 92 -0.66 -4.62 -13.54
C ALA A 92 0.66 -3.90 -13.16
N ALA A 93 0.75 -3.39 -11.94
CA ALA A 93 1.96 -2.75 -11.44
C ALA A 93 3.12 -3.75 -11.29
N LEU A 94 2.86 -4.96 -10.79
CA LEU A 94 3.86 -6.02 -10.63
C LEU A 94 4.48 -6.44 -11.97
N ALA A 95 3.66 -6.51 -13.03
CA ALA A 95 4.12 -6.83 -14.38
C ALA A 95 5.09 -5.78 -14.96
N ALA A 96 5.04 -4.53 -14.47
CA ALA A 96 5.92 -3.45 -14.89
C ALA A 96 7.21 -3.33 -14.06
N VAL A 97 7.37 -4.16 -13.02
CA VAL A 97 8.59 -4.19 -12.19
C VAL A 97 9.73 -4.87 -12.96
N PRO A 98 10.91 -4.24 -13.09
CA PRO A 98 12.08 -4.88 -13.71
C PRO A 98 12.51 -6.16 -12.97
N ASP A 99 13.00 -7.16 -13.71
CA ASP A 99 13.27 -8.51 -13.17
C ASP A 99 14.33 -8.56 -12.07
N ARG A 100 15.23 -7.58 -12.02
CA ARG A 100 16.28 -7.50 -11.00
C ARG A 100 15.75 -7.28 -9.57
N PHE A 101 14.49 -6.84 -9.39
CA PHE A 101 13.90 -6.60 -8.07
C PHE A 101 13.23 -7.86 -7.54
N GLU A 102 13.84 -8.49 -6.56
CA GLU A 102 13.29 -9.68 -5.89
C GLU A 102 12.42 -9.36 -4.68
N ILE A 103 12.53 -8.16 -4.13
CA ILE A 103 11.71 -7.65 -3.03
C ILE A 103 10.70 -6.64 -3.57
N VAL A 104 9.43 -6.90 -3.32
CA VAL A 104 8.32 -6.04 -3.76
C VAL A 104 7.48 -5.63 -2.57
N LEU A 105 7.24 -4.33 -2.43
CA LEU A 105 6.30 -3.79 -1.44
C LEU A 105 5.04 -3.30 -2.15
N VAL A 106 3.88 -3.59 -1.60
CA VAL A 106 2.59 -3.07 -2.07
C VAL A 106 2.08 -2.03 -1.09
N HIS A 107 1.87 -0.80 -1.56
CA HIS A 107 1.48 0.33 -0.73
C HIS A 107 0.21 1.01 -1.23
N ASP A 108 -0.75 1.24 -0.34
CA ASP A 108 -1.95 2.01 -0.65
C ASP A 108 -1.64 3.52 -0.64
N ALA A 109 -1.85 4.24 -1.75
CA ALA A 109 -1.71 5.70 -1.83
C ALA A 109 -2.54 6.46 -0.78
N ALA A 110 -3.60 5.82 -0.27
CA ALA A 110 -4.44 6.35 0.80
C ALA A 110 -3.80 6.32 2.20
N ARG A 111 -2.63 5.72 2.38
CA ARG A 111 -1.80 5.80 3.58
C ARG A 111 -0.68 6.82 3.39
N ALA A 112 -1.09 8.00 2.99
CA ALA A 112 -0.22 9.07 2.52
C ALA A 112 0.87 9.50 3.51
N LEU A 113 0.68 9.22 4.81
CA LEU A 113 1.59 9.61 5.88
C LEU A 113 2.38 8.43 6.48
N ALA A 114 2.37 7.26 5.84
CA ALA A 114 3.17 6.12 6.30
C ALA A 114 4.66 6.52 6.36
N PRO A 115 5.32 6.41 7.53
CA PRO A 115 6.70 6.85 7.67
C PRO A 115 7.66 6.05 6.81
N THR A 116 8.71 6.70 6.30
CA THR A 116 9.81 6.04 5.58
C THR A 116 10.44 4.89 6.37
N ALA A 117 10.55 5.02 7.69
CA ALA A 117 11.03 3.96 8.57
C ALA A 117 10.17 2.69 8.52
N LEU A 118 8.85 2.81 8.28
CA LEU A 118 7.98 1.64 8.12
C LEU A 118 8.26 0.92 6.80
N VAL A 119 8.58 1.66 5.73
CA VAL A 119 8.99 1.07 4.44
C VAL A 119 10.27 0.25 4.63
N GLU A 120 11.26 0.83 5.32
CA GLU A 120 12.53 0.17 5.63
C GLU A 120 12.35 -1.07 6.52
N ALA A 121 11.51 -1.00 7.55
CA ALA A 121 11.27 -2.11 8.46
C ALA A 121 10.66 -3.33 7.72
N VAL A 122 9.68 -3.08 6.85
CA VAL A 122 9.08 -4.15 6.03
C VAL A 122 10.08 -4.72 5.03
N ALA A 123 10.83 -3.86 4.33
CA ALA A 123 11.86 -4.29 3.39
C ALA A 123 12.96 -5.13 4.08
N ALA A 124 13.41 -4.70 5.26
CA ALA A 124 14.42 -5.40 6.06
C ALA A 124 13.93 -6.80 6.49
N ALA A 125 12.67 -6.94 6.89
CA ALA A 125 12.12 -8.24 7.28
C ALA A 125 12.03 -9.22 6.10
N VAL A 126 11.65 -8.75 4.90
CA VAL A 126 11.69 -9.60 3.68
C VAL A 126 13.12 -9.96 3.31
N ARG A 127 14.05 -9.00 3.37
CA ARG A 127 15.48 -9.22 3.12
C ARG A 127 16.07 -10.21 4.11
N GLY A 128 15.61 -10.20 5.37
CA GLY A 128 15.98 -11.12 6.44
C GLY A 128 15.45 -12.54 6.29
N GLY A 129 14.68 -12.85 5.22
CA GLY A 129 14.25 -14.20 4.88
C GLY A 129 12.74 -14.45 4.96
N ALA A 130 11.92 -13.47 5.36
CA ALA A 130 10.47 -13.64 5.32
C ALA A 130 9.95 -13.59 3.88
N ASP A 131 9.06 -14.51 3.52
CA ASP A 131 8.44 -14.54 2.18
C ASP A 131 7.33 -13.50 2.03
N ALA A 132 6.63 -13.20 3.12
CA ALA A 132 5.58 -12.17 3.20
C ALA A 132 5.61 -11.47 4.56
N VAL A 133 5.42 -10.16 4.57
CA VAL A 133 5.48 -9.30 5.77
C VAL A 133 4.37 -8.27 5.73
N ILE A 134 3.67 -8.10 6.85
CA ILE A 134 2.66 -7.06 7.03
C ILE A 134 2.95 -6.22 8.28
N PRO A 135 2.83 -4.90 8.21
CA PRO A 135 2.82 -4.06 9.39
C PRO A 135 1.43 -4.10 10.04
N VAL A 136 1.43 -4.19 11.36
CA VAL A 136 0.18 -4.34 12.13
C VAL A 136 0.14 -3.46 13.37
N LEU A 137 -1.07 -3.04 13.75
CA LEU A 137 -1.36 -2.39 15.03
C LEU A 137 -2.31 -3.26 15.86
N PRO A 138 -2.25 -3.20 17.20
CA PRO A 138 -3.23 -3.86 18.05
C PRO A 138 -4.61 -3.23 17.88
N VAL A 139 -5.66 -4.02 18.13
CA VAL A 139 -7.04 -3.51 18.19
C VAL A 139 -7.28 -2.93 19.58
N VAL A 140 -7.57 -1.63 19.65
CA VAL A 140 -7.75 -0.91 20.92
C VAL A 140 -9.17 -0.97 21.45
N ASP A 141 -10.18 -1.04 20.56
CA ASP A 141 -11.59 -1.10 20.93
C ASP A 141 -12.07 -2.53 21.18
N THR A 142 -13.18 -2.69 21.90
CA THR A 142 -13.88 -3.97 22.03
C THR A 142 -14.49 -4.36 20.69
N VAL A 143 -14.19 -5.57 20.20
CA VAL A 143 -14.76 -6.13 18.97
C VAL A 143 -15.91 -7.07 19.32
N LYS A 144 -17.07 -6.80 18.69
CA LYS A 144 -18.27 -7.64 18.80
C LYS A 144 -18.52 -8.39 17.50
N GLU A 145 -18.91 -9.65 17.62
CA GLU A 145 -19.51 -10.38 16.53
C GLU A 145 -21.01 -10.08 16.50
N VAL A 146 -21.52 -9.72 15.32
CA VAL A 146 -22.93 -9.31 15.13
C VAL A 146 -23.54 -10.11 13.99
N VAL A 147 -24.69 -10.69 14.21
CA VAL A 147 -25.51 -11.39 13.21
C VAL A 147 -26.89 -10.76 13.20
N ALA A 148 -27.34 -10.25 12.04
CA ALA A 148 -28.64 -9.61 11.86
C ALA A 148 -28.97 -8.59 12.98
N ASP A 149 -28.06 -7.63 13.21
CA ASP A 149 -28.17 -6.55 14.21
C ASP A 149 -28.14 -6.99 15.68
N THR A 150 -27.92 -8.28 15.96
CA THR A 150 -27.83 -8.81 17.32
C THR A 150 -26.38 -9.17 17.64
N VAL A 151 -25.88 -8.70 18.79
CA VAL A 151 -24.57 -9.08 19.31
C VAL A 151 -24.62 -10.56 19.74
N VAL A 152 -23.79 -11.41 19.09
CA VAL A 152 -23.72 -12.84 19.40
C VAL A 152 -22.47 -13.21 20.20
N GLY A 153 -21.47 -12.34 20.24
CA GLY A 153 -20.25 -12.60 21.00
C GLY A 153 -19.31 -11.41 21.11
N THR A 154 -18.29 -11.57 21.97
CA THR A 154 -17.15 -10.66 22.05
C THR A 154 -15.93 -11.40 21.55
N VAL A 155 -15.26 -10.84 20.56
CA VAL A 155 -14.02 -11.40 20.00
C VAL A 155 -12.84 -11.03 20.89
N ASP A 156 -11.97 -12.00 21.19
CA ASP A 156 -10.73 -11.72 21.92
C ASP A 156 -9.81 -10.84 21.04
N ARG A 157 -9.72 -9.56 21.37
CA ARG A 157 -8.88 -8.61 20.63
C ARG A 157 -7.37 -8.80 20.85
N SER A 158 -6.97 -9.55 21.88
CA SER A 158 -5.54 -9.76 22.18
C SER A 158 -4.80 -10.45 21.03
N VAL A 159 -5.51 -11.29 20.26
CA VAL A 159 -4.99 -11.98 19.07
C VAL A 159 -5.28 -11.27 17.75
N LEU A 160 -6.05 -10.19 17.77
CA LEU A 160 -6.40 -9.44 16.57
C LEU A 160 -5.41 -8.31 16.28
N ARG A 161 -5.21 -8.03 15.01
CA ARG A 161 -4.38 -6.91 14.54
C ARG A 161 -5.08 -6.18 13.40
N VAL A 162 -4.87 -4.86 13.34
CA VAL A 162 -5.26 -4.04 12.19
C VAL A 162 -4.07 -3.99 11.23
N VAL A 163 -4.28 -4.48 10.02
CA VAL A 163 -3.22 -4.56 8.98
C VAL A 163 -3.04 -3.21 8.30
N GLN A 164 -1.79 -2.88 8.05
CA GLN A 164 -1.42 -1.67 7.30
C GLN A 164 -0.66 -2.01 6.01
N THR A 165 -0.23 -0.98 5.29
CA THR A 165 0.72 -1.06 4.19
C THR A 165 1.85 -0.03 4.39
N PRO A 166 3.07 -0.28 3.84
CA PRO A 166 3.39 -1.26 2.79
C PRO A 166 3.36 -2.71 3.31
N GLN A 167 2.86 -3.64 2.50
CA GLN A 167 3.03 -5.07 2.70
C GLN A 167 4.20 -5.53 1.83
N GLY A 168 5.11 -6.34 2.38
CA GLY A 168 6.32 -6.76 1.70
C GLY A 168 6.30 -8.23 1.32
N PHE A 169 6.90 -8.55 0.17
CA PHE A 169 6.88 -9.90 -0.37
C PHE A 169 8.17 -10.22 -1.12
N ARG A 170 8.57 -11.50 -1.12
CA ARG A 170 9.38 -12.03 -2.20
C ARG A 170 8.57 -11.95 -3.50
N ARG A 171 9.15 -11.36 -4.56
CA ARG A 171 8.45 -11.17 -5.85
C ARG A 171 7.84 -12.46 -6.38
N ALA A 172 8.58 -13.57 -6.33
CA ALA A 172 8.10 -14.87 -6.81
C ALA A 172 6.85 -15.35 -6.06
N VAL A 173 6.78 -15.13 -4.74
CA VAL A 173 5.65 -15.49 -3.89
C VAL A 173 4.43 -14.64 -4.22
N LEU A 174 4.59 -13.31 -4.29
CA LEU A 174 3.50 -12.41 -4.68
C LEU A 174 2.95 -12.75 -6.07
N ALA A 175 3.85 -12.97 -7.05
CA ALA A 175 3.46 -13.34 -8.39
C ALA A 175 2.72 -14.68 -8.45
N ALA A 176 3.15 -15.68 -7.67
CA ALA A 176 2.46 -16.97 -7.56
C ALA A 176 1.07 -16.80 -6.95
N ALA A 177 0.94 -16.01 -5.88
CA ALA A 177 -0.33 -15.73 -5.21
C ALA A 177 -1.34 -15.06 -6.17
N HIS A 178 -0.89 -14.04 -6.93
CA HIS A 178 -1.74 -13.38 -7.91
C HIS A 178 -2.16 -14.30 -9.08
N ARG A 179 -1.29 -15.22 -9.53
CA ARG A 179 -1.66 -16.20 -10.58
C ARG A 179 -2.65 -17.25 -10.10
N ALA A 180 -2.55 -17.68 -8.84
CA ALA A 180 -3.42 -18.70 -8.26
C ALA A 180 -4.78 -18.15 -7.78
N ALA A 181 -4.93 -16.83 -7.71
CA ALA A 181 -6.12 -16.20 -7.16
C ALA A 181 -7.35 -16.42 -8.03
N VAL A 182 -8.38 -17.03 -7.47
CA VAL A 182 -9.70 -17.23 -8.10
C VAL A 182 -10.66 -16.13 -7.62
N ASP A 183 -10.58 -15.73 -6.36
CA ASP A 183 -11.44 -14.73 -5.72
C ASP A 183 -10.69 -13.42 -5.44
N SER A 184 -11.45 -12.34 -5.25
CA SER A 184 -10.88 -11.06 -4.83
C SER A 184 -10.64 -11.05 -3.31
N HIS A 185 -9.46 -10.57 -2.91
CA HIS A 185 -9.07 -10.37 -1.52
C HIS A 185 -8.96 -8.89 -1.17
N THR A 186 -9.08 -8.58 0.11
CA THR A 186 -8.98 -7.19 0.62
C THR A 186 -7.55 -6.67 0.62
N ASP A 187 -6.55 -7.58 0.69
CA ASP A 187 -5.12 -7.28 0.64
C ASP A 187 -4.31 -8.41 -0.02
N ASP A 188 -3.02 -8.18 -0.23
CA ASP A 188 -2.14 -9.14 -0.92
C ASP A 188 -1.65 -10.24 0.02
N ALA A 189 -1.57 -9.97 1.33
CA ALA A 189 -1.22 -10.97 2.33
C ALA A 189 -2.24 -12.12 2.36
N GLY A 190 -3.53 -11.80 2.28
CA GLY A 190 -4.58 -12.82 2.23
C GLY A 190 -4.49 -13.75 1.00
N LEU A 191 -3.93 -13.27 -0.13
CA LEU A 191 -3.63 -14.13 -1.28
C LEU A 191 -2.48 -15.10 -0.98
N VAL A 192 -1.45 -14.59 -0.29
CA VAL A 192 -0.26 -15.39 0.07
C VAL A 192 -0.61 -16.44 1.13
N GLU A 193 -1.44 -16.09 2.12
CA GLU A 193 -1.95 -17.04 3.13
C GLU A 193 -2.67 -18.24 2.49
N LYS A 194 -3.45 -18.03 1.42
CA LYS A 194 -4.11 -19.12 0.69
C LYS A 194 -3.15 -20.09 -0.01
N LEU A 195 -1.93 -19.67 -0.29
CA LEU A 195 -0.87 -20.57 -0.75
C LEU A 195 -0.23 -21.39 0.38
N GLY A 196 -0.64 -21.17 1.62
CA GLY A 196 -0.02 -21.80 2.79
C GLY A 196 1.35 -21.20 3.16
N VAL A 197 1.70 -20.05 2.61
CA VAL A 197 2.94 -19.35 2.92
C VAL A 197 2.76 -18.50 4.18
N PRO A 198 3.63 -18.63 5.18
CA PRO A 198 3.58 -17.84 6.41
C PRO A 198 3.72 -16.35 6.13
N VAL A 199 2.86 -15.54 6.77
CA VAL A 199 2.94 -14.08 6.74
C VAL A 199 3.45 -13.59 8.09
N VAL A 200 4.57 -12.88 8.08
CA VAL A 200 5.22 -12.33 9.27
C VAL A 200 4.64 -10.96 9.61
N ALA A 201 4.24 -10.75 10.84
CA ALA A 201 3.78 -9.46 11.34
C ALA A 201 4.95 -8.64 11.91
N VAL A 202 5.04 -7.37 11.53
CA VAL A 202 5.98 -6.39 12.12
C VAL A 202 5.19 -5.24 12.75
N PRO A 203 5.77 -4.48 13.70
CA PRO A 203 5.11 -3.31 14.25
C PRO A 203 4.73 -2.31 13.17
N GLY A 204 3.47 -1.87 13.18
CA GLY A 204 2.95 -0.80 12.34
C GLY A 204 3.22 0.59 12.94
N HIS A 205 2.62 1.61 12.34
CA HIS A 205 2.75 2.98 12.79
C HIS A 205 1.43 3.73 12.69
N GLU A 206 1.05 4.51 13.71
CA GLU A 206 -0.24 5.23 13.74
C GLU A 206 -0.41 6.18 12.56
N ALA A 207 0.63 6.89 12.13
CA ALA A 207 0.58 7.76 10.95
C ALA A 207 0.34 7.00 9.63
N ALA A 208 0.50 5.65 9.60
CA ALA A 208 0.18 4.82 8.44
C ALA A 208 -1.31 4.44 8.35
N PHE A 209 -2.19 5.17 9.05
CA PHE A 209 -3.64 4.97 8.92
C PHE A 209 -4.14 5.24 7.50
N LYS A 210 -5.26 4.64 7.15
CA LYS A 210 -5.83 4.76 5.80
C LYS A 210 -6.85 5.90 5.76
N ILE A 211 -6.55 6.95 5.04
CA ILE A 211 -7.46 8.08 4.80
C ILE A 211 -8.64 7.56 3.96
N THR A 212 -9.84 7.44 4.54
CA THR A 212 -11.02 6.86 3.90
C THR A 212 -12.28 7.71 4.06
N ARG A 213 -12.35 8.53 5.12
CA ARG A 213 -13.47 9.39 5.46
C ARG A 213 -12.98 10.84 5.60
N PRO A 214 -13.87 11.84 5.53
CA PRO A 214 -13.50 13.25 5.71
C PRO A 214 -12.74 13.53 7.00
N VAL A 215 -13.13 12.89 8.11
CA VAL A 215 -12.43 13.05 9.40
C VAL A 215 -10.97 12.60 9.35
N ASP A 216 -10.65 11.61 8.51
CA ASP A 216 -9.28 11.12 8.36
C ASP A 216 -8.38 12.18 7.69
N LEU A 217 -8.94 13.05 6.82
CA LEU A 217 -8.22 14.20 6.24
C LEU A 217 -7.87 15.23 7.30
N VAL A 218 -8.81 15.55 8.21
CA VAL A 218 -8.56 16.48 9.31
C VAL A 218 -7.42 15.97 10.20
N LEU A 219 -7.46 14.67 10.55
CA LEU A 219 -6.40 14.05 11.32
C LEU A 219 -5.06 14.10 10.58
N ALA A 220 -5.06 13.81 9.27
CA ALA A 220 -3.85 13.86 8.46
C ALA A 220 -3.26 15.26 8.38
N GLU A 221 -4.08 16.31 8.25
CA GLU A 221 -3.64 17.71 8.25
C GLU A 221 -3.00 18.10 9.59
N ALA A 222 -3.62 17.68 10.71
CA ALA A 222 -3.08 17.92 12.04
C ALA A 222 -1.70 17.27 12.25
N LEU A 223 -1.53 16.02 11.80
CA LEU A 223 -0.24 15.32 11.85
C LEU A 223 0.83 16.01 10.99
N LEU A 224 0.50 16.45 9.76
CA LEU A 224 1.43 17.17 8.90
C LEU A 224 1.83 18.53 9.50
N ALA A 225 0.93 19.21 10.20
CA ALA A 225 1.23 20.47 10.86
C ALA A 225 2.23 20.28 12.02
N GLY A 226 2.17 19.15 12.72
CA GLY A 226 3.09 18.81 13.80
C GLY A 226 4.49 18.34 13.36
N GLU A 227 4.66 18.02 12.07
CA GLU A 227 5.97 17.65 11.50
C GLU A 227 6.80 18.85 10.99
N ARG A 228 6.22 20.08 11.00
CA ARG A 228 6.87 21.34 10.58
C ARG A 228 7.51 22.02 11.76
#